data_1530095fc6fc24a0d05846749ff4670e
#
_entry.id   1530095fc6fc24a0d05846749ff4670e
#
_cell.length_a   1.000
_cell.length_b   1.000
_cell.length_c   1.000
_cell.angle_alpha   90.00
_cell.angle_beta   90.00
_cell.angle_gamma   90.00
#
_symmetry.space_group_name_H-M   'P 1'
#
loop_
_entity.id
_entity.type
_entity.pdbx_description
1 polymer ?
#
loop_
_entity_poly.entity_id
_entity_poly.type
_entity_poly.pdbx_seq_one_letter_code
_entity_poly.pdbx_strand_id
1 'polypeptide(L)'
;MQFIHHRINTLEQLDGLNLADGAEVDIRYHLDQLVLHHDAFQLDSQDLLTFESFLSNWQCKGTLILNLKSEGVEDKCIELLQKYKVSNWFFLDMSMPFFVKYALYAKNNDILGFSPENLCARFSDYEPLEYALSFSSMIGWIWVDTFASFPLDLGAYEKIDSKNLKICLVSPELQGQPVINIKLMKAKISNFDIHSVCTKYPELWR
;
A
#
# COMPACT_ATOMS: atom_id res chain seq x y z
N MET A 1 -7.51 -13.83 1.56
CA MET A 1 -6.34 -12.93 1.78
C MET A 1 -5.52 -12.86 0.51
N GLN A 2 -5.20 -11.65 0.02
CA GLN A 2 -4.36 -11.42 -1.16
C GLN A 2 -2.89 -11.22 -0.74
N PHE A 3 -1.94 -11.64 -1.59
CA PHE A 3 -0.52 -11.42 -1.37
C PHE A 3 -0.05 -10.23 -2.19
N ILE A 4 0.67 -9.30 -1.56
CA ILE A 4 1.23 -8.10 -2.18
C ILE A 4 2.74 -8.19 -2.03
N HIS A 5 3.43 -8.22 -3.16
CA HIS A 5 4.89 -8.28 -3.19
C HIS A 5 5.47 -6.90 -2.90
N HIS A 6 6.41 -6.85 -1.95
CA HIS A 6 7.01 -5.60 -1.48
C HIS A 6 8.13 -5.12 -2.41
N ARG A 7 8.10 -3.82 -2.76
CA ARG A 7 9.13 -3.12 -3.57
C ARG A 7 9.37 -3.73 -4.94
N ILE A 8 8.32 -3.82 -5.73
CA ILE A 8 8.41 -4.24 -7.13
C ILE A 8 8.74 -3.00 -7.98
N ASN A 9 10.00 -2.62 -8.01
CA ASN A 9 10.48 -1.39 -8.63
C ASN A 9 11.22 -1.62 -9.96
N THR A 10 11.24 -2.86 -10.49
CA THR A 10 11.84 -3.20 -11.79
C THR A 10 10.91 -4.07 -12.63
N LEU A 11 11.09 -4.08 -13.96
CA LEU A 11 10.31 -4.96 -14.84
C LEU A 11 10.61 -6.44 -14.58
N GLU A 12 11.85 -6.79 -14.28
CA GLU A 12 12.23 -8.17 -13.95
C GLU A 12 11.44 -8.69 -12.73
N GLN A 13 11.31 -7.85 -11.68
CA GLN A 13 10.51 -8.20 -10.51
C GLN A 13 9.03 -8.34 -10.88
N LEU A 14 8.51 -7.44 -11.72
CA LEU A 14 7.12 -7.48 -12.18
C LEU A 14 6.81 -8.74 -12.98
N ASP A 15 7.69 -9.13 -13.89
CA ASP A 15 7.53 -10.34 -14.74
C ASP A 15 7.52 -11.64 -13.91
N GLY A 16 8.12 -11.61 -12.72
CA GLY A 16 8.13 -12.74 -11.79
C GLY A 16 6.84 -12.91 -10.97
N LEU A 17 5.88 -11.98 -11.06
CA LEU A 17 4.67 -12.02 -10.23
C LEU A 17 3.61 -13.00 -10.77
N ASN A 18 2.89 -13.62 -9.83
CA ASN A 18 1.65 -14.29 -10.19
C ASN A 18 0.57 -13.24 -10.53
N LEU A 19 -0.19 -13.45 -11.60
CA LEU A 19 -1.24 -12.52 -12.04
C LEU A 19 -2.35 -12.27 -11.00
N ALA A 20 -2.52 -13.14 -10.03
CA ALA A 20 -3.49 -12.98 -8.95
C ALA A 20 -2.96 -12.14 -7.77
N ASP A 21 -1.63 -11.96 -7.68
CA ASP A 21 -0.99 -11.21 -6.60
C ASP A 21 -0.96 -9.70 -6.91
N GLY A 22 -0.71 -8.90 -5.89
CA GLY A 22 -0.51 -7.46 -5.98
C GLY A 22 0.97 -7.07 -5.86
N ALA A 23 1.24 -5.79 -5.98
CA ALA A 23 2.57 -5.23 -5.79
C ALA A 23 2.52 -3.93 -4.98
N GLU A 24 3.56 -3.66 -4.24
CA GLU A 24 3.87 -2.35 -3.67
C GLU A 24 5.07 -1.78 -4.42
N VAL A 25 4.95 -0.52 -4.83
CA VAL A 25 5.96 0.23 -5.59
C VAL A 25 6.27 1.55 -4.92
N ASP A 26 7.54 1.97 -4.96
CA ASP A 26 7.99 3.24 -4.39
C ASP A 26 7.98 4.35 -5.45
N ILE A 27 7.10 5.34 -5.31
CA ILE A 27 6.93 6.44 -6.28
C ILE A 27 7.77 7.65 -5.90
N ARG A 28 8.66 8.08 -6.80
CA ARG A 28 9.42 9.32 -6.69
C ARG A 28 9.23 10.20 -7.91
N TYR A 29 9.42 11.50 -7.68
CA TYR A 29 9.53 12.49 -8.77
C TYR A 29 11.00 12.75 -9.06
N HIS A 30 11.40 12.57 -10.31
CA HIS A 30 12.76 12.80 -10.78
C HIS A 30 12.75 13.21 -12.25
N LEU A 31 13.46 14.30 -12.60
CA LEU A 31 13.59 14.82 -13.98
C LEU A 31 12.26 14.88 -14.74
N ASP A 32 11.27 15.52 -14.13
CA ASP A 32 9.90 15.70 -14.65
C ASP A 32 9.08 14.42 -14.87
N GLN A 33 9.55 13.28 -14.36
CA GLN A 33 8.88 11.98 -14.46
C GLN A 33 8.61 11.36 -13.10
N LEU A 34 7.59 10.50 -13.04
CA LEU A 34 7.42 9.56 -11.93
C LEU A 34 8.27 8.34 -12.19
N VAL A 35 9.13 8.00 -11.24
CA VAL A 35 10.05 6.86 -11.30
C VAL A 35 9.84 5.94 -10.11
N LEU A 36 10.19 4.66 -10.26
CA LEU A 36 10.14 3.67 -9.20
C LEU A 36 11.49 3.53 -8.52
N HIS A 37 11.61 4.07 -7.31
CA HIS A 37 12.84 3.97 -6.52
C HIS A 37 12.63 4.27 -5.04
N HIS A 38 13.17 3.43 -4.15
CA HIS A 38 13.00 3.62 -2.71
C HIS A 38 13.86 4.77 -2.15
N ASP A 39 15.18 4.83 -2.52
CA ASP A 39 16.13 5.73 -1.89
C ASP A 39 16.27 7.08 -2.61
N ALA A 40 16.30 8.19 -1.84
CA ALA A 40 16.32 9.54 -2.41
C ALA A 40 17.65 9.92 -3.06
N PHE A 41 18.76 9.40 -2.54
CA PHE A 41 20.11 9.85 -2.89
C PHE A 41 20.84 9.01 -3.95
N GLN A 42 20.17 8.03 -4.54
CA GLN A 42 20.71 7.16 -5.58
C GLN A 42 20.02 7.36 -6.95
N LEU A 43 19.48 8.57 -7.16
CA LEU A 43 18.74 8.91 -8.39
C LEU A 43 19.64 9.30 -9.58
N ASP A 44 20.95 9.19 -9.43
CA ASP A 44 21.92 9.55 -10.51
C ASP A 44 22.01 8.47 -11.61
N SER A 45 21.31 7.34 -11.45
CA SER A 45 21.26 6.30 -12.50
C SER A 45 20.32 6.72 -13.63
N GLN A 46 20.80 6.69 -14.86
CA GLN A 46 20.02 7.02 -16.06
C GLN A 46 18.95 5.97 -16.40
N ASP A 47 18.90 4.85 -15.66
CA ASP A 47 18.09 3.66 -15.98
C ASP A 47 16.94 3.42 -14.98
N LEU A 48 16.41 4.48 -14.36
CA LEU A 48 15.25 4.33 -13.46
C LEU A 48 13.99 3.97 -14.26
N LEU A 49 13.29 2.92 -13.81
CA LEU A 49 12.02 2.55 -14.39
C LEU A 49 10.98 3.65 -14.13
N THR A 50 10.38 4.20 -15.19
CA THR A 50 9.28 5.15 -15.03
C THR A 50 8.00 4.43 -14.60
N PHE A 51 7.18 5.11 -13.79
CA PHE A 51 5.89 4.56 -13.37
C PHE A 51 4.97 4.29 -14.58
N GLU A 52 5.05 5.12 -15.61
CA GLU A 52 4.31 4.89 -16.86
C GLU A 52 4.75 3.61 -17.57
N SER A 53 6.05 3.36 -17.69
CA SER A 53 6.57 2.11 -18.26
C SER A 53 6.17 0.89 -17.42
N PHE A 54 6.19 1.00 -16.08
CA PHE A 54 5.69 -0.04 -15.20
C PHE A 54 4.22 -0.36 -15.49
N LEU A 55 3.36 0.67 -15.53
CA LEU A 55 1.92 0.50 -15.76
C LEU A 55 1.60 -0.08 -17.13
N SER A 56 2.40 0.21 -18.15
CA SER A 56 2.23 -0.37 -19.49
C SER A 56 2.48 -1.89 -19.52
N ASN A 57 3.21 -2.42 -18.53
CA ASN A 57 3.49 -3.84 -18.35
C ASN A 57 2.67 -4.48 -17.21
N TRP A 58 1.86 -3.69 -16.50
CA TRP A 58 1.05 -4.19 -15.39
C TRP A 58 -0.11 -5.07 -15.89
N GLN A 59 -0.07 -6.35 -15.58
CA GLN A 59 -1.12 -7.32 -15.94
C GLN A 59 -1.76 -8.00 -14.72
N CYS A 60 -1.24 -7.73 -13.52
CA CYS A 60 -1.76 -8.31 -12.30
C CYS A 60 -3.16 -7.79 -11.98
N LYS A 61 -3.99 -8.66 -11.41
CA LYS A 61 -5.36 -8.35 -10.96
C LYS A 61 -5.40 -7.96 -9.49
N GLY A 62 -4.28 -8.11 -8.81
CA GLY A 62 -4.13 -7.77 -7.41
C GLY A 62 -4.05 -6.26 -7.16
N THR A 63 -4.01 -5.89 -5.89
CA THR A 63 -3.93 -4.49 -5.47
C THR A 63 -2.53 -3.93 -5.75
N LEU A 64 -2.47 -2.77 -6.40
CA LEU A 64 -1.26 -1.99 -6.57
C LEU A 64 -1.17 -0.95 -5.45
N ILE A 65 -0.16 -1.04 -4.59
CA ILE A 65 0.10 -0.05 -3.54
C ILE A 65 1.15 0.95 -4.04
N LEU A 66 0.79 2.22 -4.03
CA LEU A 66 1.68 3.31 -4.38
C LEU A 66 2.23 3.93 -3.11
N ASN A 67 3.45 3.54 -2.73
CA ASN A 67 4.17 4.09 -1.59
C ASN A 67 4.84 5.40 -2.00
N LEU A 68 4.27 6.53 -1.57
CA LEU A 68 4.71 7.85 -2.02
C LEU A 68 5.98 8.28 -1.27
N LYS A 69 7.05 8.50 -2.04
CA LYS A 69 8.35 8.98 -1.56
C LYS A 69 8.64 10.42 -1.99
N SER A 70 7.69 11.06 -2.67
CA SER A 70 7.70 12.48 -3.03
C SER A 70 6.30 13.04 -2.84
N GLU A 71 6.20 14.27 -2.36
CA GLU A 71 4.93 14.98 -2.19
C GLU A 71 4.50 15.69 -3.49
N GLY A 72 3.19 15.85 -3.69
CA GLY A 72 2.63 16.60 -4.82
C GLY A 72 2.60 15.82 -6.13
N VAL A 73 2.76 14.51 -6.08
CA VAL A 73 2.77 13.61 -7.25
C VAL A 73 1.43 12.90 -7.48
N GLU A 74 0.49 13.06 -6.56
CA GLU A 74 -0.75 12.28 -6.48
C GLU A 74 -1.62 12.45 -7.73
N ASP A 75 -1.79 13.69 -8.22
CA ASP A 75 -2.58 13.95 -9.44
C ASP A 75 -1.98 13.22 -10.65
N LYS A 76 -0.66 13.28 -10.83
CA LYS A 76 0.03 12.55 -11.91
C LYS A 76 -0.11 11.04 -11.77
N CYS A 77 -0.08 10.51 -10.53
CA CYS A 77 -0.32 9.08 -10.28
C CYS A 77 -1.74 8.68 -10.70
N ILE A 78 -2.75 9.46 -10.29
CA ILE A 78 -4.17 9.20 -10.61
C ILE A 78 -4.39 9.24 -12.12
N GLU A 79 -3.85 10.24 -12.83
CA GLU A 79 -3.93 10.35 -14.29
C GLU A 79 -3.36 9.11 -15.01
N LEU A 80 -2.18 8.64 -14.58
CA LEU A 80 -1.55 7.46 -15.16
C LEU A 80 -2.34 6.19 -14.87
N LEU A 81 -2.83 6.01 -13.63
CA LEU A 81 -3.65 4.85 -13.26
C LEU A 81 -4.95 4.79 -14.08
N GLN A 82 -5.59 5.94 -14.31
CA GLN A 82 -6.77 6.04 -15.18
C GLN A 82 -6.42 5.72 -16.64
N LYS A 83 -5.32 6.28 -17.17
CA LYS A 83 -4.83 6.02 -18.54
C LYS A 83 -4.63 4.53 -18.78
N TYR A 84 -4.02 3.82 -17.84
CA TYR A 84 -3.75 2.38 -17.92
C TYR A 84 -4.86 1.50 -17.34
N LYS A 85 -6.00 2.10 -16.91
CA LYS A 85 -7.20 1.41 -16.40
C LYS A 85 -6.92 0.49 -15.21
N VAL A 86 -5.99 0.87 -14.33
CA VAL A 86 -5.74 0.17 -13.07
C VAL A 86 -6.83 0.60 -12.08
N SER A 87 -7.68 -0.32 -11.67
CA SER A 87 -8.84 -0.03 -10.81
C SER A 87 -8.63 -0.40 -9.33
N ASN A 88 -7.72 -1.31 -9.04
CA ASN A 88 -7.50 -1.81 -7.67
C ASN A 88 -6.15 -1.31 -7.15
N TRP A 89 -6.15 -0.19 -6.44
CA TRP A 89 -4.94 0.45 -5.95
C TRP A 89 -5.25 1.40 -4.78
N PHE A 90 -4.23 1.69 -3.96
CA PHE A 90 -4.29 2.77 -2.97
C PHE A 90 -2.94 3.43 -2.73
N PHE A 91 -2.99 4.68 -2.24
CA PHE A 91 -1.82 5.42 -1.77
C PHE A 91 -1.41 5.01 -0.36
N LEU A 92 -0.10 4.87 -0.15
CA LEU A 92 0.55 4.64 1.13
C LEU A 92 1.57 5.76 1.40
N ASP A 93 1.82 6.08 2.67
CA ASP A 93 2.85 7.02 3.14
C ASP A 93 2.70 8.46 2.62
N MET A 94 1.47 8.91 2.38
CA MET A 94 1.20 10.31 2.08
C MET A 94 1.56 11.19 3.28
N SER A 95 2.17 12.36 3.04
CA SER A 95 2.31 13.36 4.09
C SER A 95 0.95 13.88 4.53
N MET A 96 0.83 14.27 5.81
CA MET A 96 -0.45 14.64 6.41
C MET A 96 -1.22 15.73 5.65
N PRO A 97 -0.59 16.83 5.15
CA PRO A 97 -1.31 17.84 4.39
C PRO A 97 -1.94 17.29 3.10
N PHE A 98 -1.20 16.48 2.36
CA PHE A 98 -1.68 15.83 1.13
C PHE A 98 -2.73 14.76 1.45
N PHE A 99 -2.51 13.96 2.47
CA PHE A 99 -3.49 12.95 2.90
C PHE A 99 -4.86 13.59 3.20
N VAL A 100 -4.90 14.66 4.01
CA VAL A 100 -6.16 15.36 4.32
C VAL A 100 -6.81 15.96 3.08
N LYS A 101 -6.02 16.59 2.19
CA LYS A 101 -6.51 17.14 0.92
C LYS A 101 -7.21 16.06 0.08
N TYR A 102 -6.53 14.92 -0.16
CA TYR A 102 -7.07 13.85 -0.99
C TYR A 102 -8.19 13.06 -0.29
N ALA A 103 -8.17 12.94 1.03
CA ALA A 103 -9.28 12.37 1.79
C ALA A 103 -10.57 13.18 1.63
N LEU A 104 -10.46 14.51 1.58
CA LEU A 104 -11.59 15.39 1.29
C LEU A 104 -12.07 15.24 -0.17
N TYR A 105 -11.16 15.18 -1.13
CA TYR A 105 -11.50 14.93 -2.53
C TYR A 105 -12.20 13.57 -2.72
N ALA A 106 -11.70 12.52 -2.07
CA ALA A 106 -12.31 11.20 -2.11
C ALA A 106 -13.73 11.20 -1.53
N LYS A 107 -13.91 11.85 -0.38
CA LYS A 107 -15.21 11.98 0.29
C LYS A 107 -16.23 12.74 -0.54
N ASN A 108 -15.80 13.79 -1.23
CA ASN A 108 -16.67 14.66 -2.01
C ASN A 108 -16.87 14.18 -3.44
N ASN A 109 -16.13 13.15 -3.90
CA ASN A 109 -16.04 12.71 -5.30
C ASN A 109 -15.55 13.80 -6.25
N ASP A 110 -14.58 14.62 -5.82
CA ASP A 110 -14.06 15.75 -6.58
C ASP A 110 -13.18 15.33 -7.75
N ILE A 111 -12.63 14.10 -7.72
CA ILE A 111 -11.77 13.53 -8.77
C ILE A 111 -12.42 12.27 -9.32
N LEU A 112 -12.64 12.23 -10.64
CA LEU A 112 -13.23 11.08 -11.31
C LEU A 112 -12.37 9.82 -11.11
N GLY A 113 -12.99 8.70 -10.71
CA GLY A 113 -12.30 7.42 -10.51
C GLY A 113 -11.38 7.37 -9.28
N PHE A 114 -11.46 8.37 -8.40
CA PHE A 114 -10.79 8.41 -7.10
C PHE A 114 -11.82 8.42 -5.98
N SER A 115 -11.64 7.57 -4.98
CA SER A 115 -12.61 7.36 -3.92
C SER A 115 -11.90 7.00 -2.59
N PRO A 116 -12.60 6.87 -1.47
CA PRO A 116 -12.03 6.35 -0.22
C PRO A 116 -11.27 5.03 -0.38
N GLU A 117 -11.66 4.17 -1.33
CA GLU A 117 -10.98 2.89 -1.63
C GLU A 117 -9.52 3.05 -2.08
N ASN A 118 -9.13 4.25 -2.49
CA ASN A 118 -7.78 4.56 -2.95
C ASN A 118 -6.89 5.19 -1.87
N LEU A 119 -7.36 5.22 -0.63
CA LEU A 119 -6.63 5.81 0.50
C LEU A 119 -6.48 4.82 1.65
N CYS A 120 -5.33 4.91 2.31
CA CYS A 120 -4.95 4.05 3.41
C CYS A 120 -4.44 4.89 4.59
N ALA A 121 -4.90 4.61 5.81
CA ALA A 121 -4.32 5.14 7.03
C ALA A 121 -3.53 4.05 7.76
N ARG A 122 -2.47 4.46 8.47
CA ARG A 122 -1.59 3.55 9.23
C ARG A 122 -2.14 3.29 10.63
N PHE A 123 -1.93 2.07 11.09
CA PHE A 123 -2.11 1.62 12.45
C PHE A 123 -0.92 0.76 12.85
N SER A 124 -0.26 1.07 13.94
CA SER A 124 0.90 0.32 14.44
C SER A 124 0.99 0.41 15.97
N ASP A 125 1.98 -0.24 16.53
CA ASP A 125 2.32 -0.09 17.94
C ASP A 125 2.85 1.33 18.33
N TYR A 126 3.09 2.20 17.34
CA TYR A 126 3.43 3.62 17.52
C TYR A 126 2.39 4.59 16.95
N GLU A 127 1.44 4.13 16.16
CA GLU A 127 0.39 4.92 15.52
C GLU A 127 -0.97 4.44 16.02
N PRO A 128 -1.66 5.20 16.92
CA PRO A 128 -2.90 4.75 17.55
C PRO A 128 -4.02 4.47 16.54
N LEU A 129 -4.81 3.42 16.77
CA LEU A 129 -5.95 3.07 15.93
C LEU A 129 -6.98 4.21 15.83
N GLU A 130 -7.22 4.93 16.92
CA GLU A 130 -8.16 6.05 16.97
C GLU A 130 -7.83 7.13 15.96
N TYR A 131 -6.53 7.37 15.69
CA TYR A 131 -6.09 8.27 14.64
C TYR A 131 -6.56 7.78 13.26
N ALA A 132 -6.28 6.55 12.90
CA ALA A 132 -6.70 5.97 11.62
C ALA A 132 -8.24 5.96 11.48
N LEU A 133 -8.97 5.61 12.55
CA LEU A 133 -10.44 5.57 12.56
C LEU A 133 -11.07 6.97 12.46
N SER A 134 -10.37 8.05 12.81
CA SER A 134 -10.87 9.41 12.61
C SER A 134 -11.13 9.74 11.14
N PHE A 135 -10.48 9.02 10.22
CA PHE A 135 -10.66 9.13 8.76
C PHE A 135 -11.59 8.05 8.17
N SER A 136 -12.25 7.22 8.98
CA SER A 136 -12.98 6.03 8.52
C SER A 136 -14.02 6.27 7.43
N SER A 137 -14.58 7.48 7.31
CA SER A 137 -15.52 7.84 6.23
C SER A 137 -14.83 8.33 4.95
N MET A 138 -13.51 8.39 4.92
CA MET A 138 -12.70 9.01 3.85
C MET A 138 -11.60 8.08 3.33
N ILE A 139 -11.45 6.89 3.90
CA ILE A 139 -10.47 5.88 3.53
C ILE A 139 -11.13 4.51 3.33
N GLY A 140 -10.51 3.64 2.54
CA GLY A 140 -10.96 2.25 2.37
C GLY A 140 -10.05 1.22 3.05
N TRP A 141 -8.84 1.61 3.45
CA TRP A 141 -7.83 0.68 3.95
C TRP A 141 -7.20 1.12 5.26
N ILE A 142 -6.86 0.13 6.09
CA ILE A 142 -5.94 0.25 7.22
C ILE A 142 -4.68 -0.56 6.91
N TRP A 143 -3.54 0.10 6.95
CA TRP A 143 -2.21 -0.50 6.88
C TRP A 143 -1.75 -0.81 8.30
N VAL A 144 -1.70 -2.11 8.64
CA VAL A 144 -1.32 -2.56 9.98
C VAL A 144 0.16 -2.92 10.00
N ASP A 145 0.95 -2.05 10.62
CA ASP A 145 2.39 -2.22 10.75
C ASP A 145 2.78 -2.82 12.11
N THR A 146 3.96 -3.43 12.18
CA THR A 146 4.43 -4.17 13.37
C THR A 146 5.91 -3.88 13.60
N PHE A 147 6.23 -2.81 14.32
CA PHE A 147 7.63 -2.45 14.57
C PHE A 147 8.23 -3.25 15.74
N ALA A 148 7.65 -3.17 16.93
CA ALA A 148 8.07 -3.91 18.11
C ALA A 148 7.07 -4.97 18.55
N SER A 149 5.77 -4.67 18.45
CA SER A 149 4.70 -5.58 18.82
C SER A 149 3.55 -5.56 17.81
N PHE A 150 2.86 -6.68 17.66
CA PHE A 150 1.71 -6.76 16.76
C PHE A 150 0.50 -6.06 17.39
N PRO A 151 -0.01 -4.96 16.78
CA PRO A 151 -1.00 -4.09 17.42
C PRO A 151 -2.45 -4.57 17.24
N LEU A 152 -2.72 -5.47 16.27
CA LEU A 152 -4.07 -5.90 15.93
C LEU A 152 -4.52 -7.01 16.87
N ASP A 153 -5.23 -6.66 17.93
CA ASP A 153 -5.99 -7.56 18.79
C ASP A 153 -7.46 -7.67 18.34
N LEU A 154 -8.26 -8.47 19.04
CA LEU A 154 -9.68 -8.65 18.72
C LEU A 154 -10.46 -7.32 18.79
N GLY A 155 -10.21 -6.50 19.80
CA GLY A 155 -10.92 -5.22 19.97
C GLY A 155 -10.58 -4.22 18.85
N ALA A 156 -9.33 -4.16 18.42
CA ALA A 156 -8.90 -3.36 17.28
C ALA A 156 -9.53 -3.87 15.97
N TYR A 157 -9.51 -5.20 15.77
CA TYR A 157 -10.13 -5.83 14.60
C TYR A 157 -11.63 -5.51 14.52
N GLU A 158 -12.40 -5.70 15.58
CA GLU A 158 -13.84 -5.41 15.62
C GLU A 158 -14.16 -3.93 15.32
N LYS A 159 -13.34 -3.01 15.84
CA LYS A 159 -13.49 -1.58 15.54
C LYS A 159 -13.28 -1.28 14.05
N ILE A 160 -12.27 -1.88 13.41
CA ILE A 160 -11.97 -1.71 11.98
C ILE A 160 -13.08 -2.31 11.13
N ASP A 161 -13.48 -3.56 11.44
CA ASP A 161 -14.53 -4.29 10.73
C ASP A 161 -15.88 -3.55 10.79
N SER A 162 -16.24 -3.01 11.96
CA SER A 162 -17.47 -2.21 12.13
C SER A 162 -17.56 -0.97 11.24
N LYS A 163 -16.43 -0.53 10.66
CA LYS A 163 -16.33 0.58 9.70
C LYS A 163 -16.26 0.13 8.24
N ASN A 164 -16.33 -1.18 7.98
CA ASN A 164 -16.15 -1.79 6.67
C ASN A 164 -14.81 -1.42 6.00
N LEU A 165 -13.74 -1.25 6.81
CA LEU A 165 -12.42 -0.94 6.32
C LEU A 165 -11.65 -2.22 6.02
N LYS A 166 -10.94 -2.23 4.91
CA LYS A 166 -10.07 -3.33 4.51
C LYS A 166 -8.76 -3.28 5.29
N ILE A 167 -8.23 -4.46 5.63
CA ILE A 167 -6.96 -4.60 6.35
C ILE A 167 -5.88 -5.10 5.40
N CYS A 168 -4.78 -4.35 5.30
CA CYS A 168 -3.53 -4.80 4.71
C CYS A 168 -2.47 -4.93 5.81
N LEU A 169 -1.99 -6.15 6.06
CA LEU A 169 -0.93 -6.39 7.04
C LEU A 169 0.45 -6.15 6.44
N VAL A 170 1.35 -5.67 7.27
CA VAL A 170 2.79 -5.66 6.98
C VAL A 170 3.40 -6.92 7.58
N SER A 171 4.03 -7.72 6.73
CA SER A 171 4.70 -8.93 7.19
C SER A 171 5.93 -8.59 8.04
N PRO A 172 6.19 -9.33 9.14
CA PRO A 172 7.21 -8.97 10.15
C PRO A 172 8.60 -8.75 9.58
N GLU A 173 8.98 -9.48 8.55
CA GLU A 173 10.30 -9.37 7.93
C GLU A 173 10.53 -8.03 7.23
N LEU A 174 9.46 -7.30 6.87
CA LEU A 174 9.57 -5.96 6.27
C LEU A 174 10.09 -4.93 7.28
N GLN A 175 9.84 -5.19 8.58
CA GLN A 175 10.34 -4.39 9.70
C GLN A 175 11.61 -4.97 10.35
N GLY A 176 12.34 -5.81 9.60
CA GLY A 176 13.61 -6.40 10.06
C GLY A 176 13.46 -7.49 11.11
N GLN A 177 12.25 -7.96 11.38
CA GLN A 177 12.01 -9.05 12.32
C GLN A 177 12.39 -10.42 11.71
N PRO A 178 12.70 -11.43 12.53
CA PRO A 178 12.98 -12.78 12.03
C PRO A 178 11.82 -13.36 11.23
N VAL A 179 12.10 -14.03 10.10
CA VAL A 179 11.11 -14.65 9.19
C VAL A 179 10.18 -15.65 9.92
N ILE A 180 10.68 -16.31 10.98
CA ILE A 180 9.85 -17.22 11.80
C ILE A 180 8.62 -16.52 12.42
N ASN A 181 8.67 -15.20 12.59
CA ASN A 181 7.56 -14.42 13.13
C ASN A 181 6.35 -14.38 12.19
N ILE A 182 6.51 -14.68 10.90
CA ILE A 182 5.39 -14.88 9.95
C ILE A 182 4.44 -15.96 10.49
N LYS A 183 4.98 -17.11 10.90
CA LYS A 183 4.17 -18.21 11.47
C LYS A 183 3.43 -17.78 12.73
N LEU A 184 4.07 -16.99 13.58
CA LEU A 184 3.45 -16.48 14.81
C LEU A 184 2.33 -15.49 14.50
N MET A 185 2.54 -14.60 13.52
CA MET A 185 1.52 -13.65 13.08
C MET A 185 0.33 -14.37 12.43
N LYS A 186 0.57 -15.35 11.54
CA LYS A 186 -0.50 -16.18 10.95
C LYS A 186 -1.39 -16.82 12.03
N ALA A 187 -0.80 -17.34 13.10
CA ALA A 187 -1.56 -17.92 14.21
C ALA A 187 -2.42 -16.88 14.93
N LYS A 188 -1.90 -15.65 15.14
CA LYS A 188 -2.65 -14.57 15.80
C LYS A 188 -3.86 -14.09 15.00
N ILE A 189 -3.76 -14.08 13.67
CA ILE A 189 -4.80 -13.55 12.77
C ILE A 189 -5.76 -14.64 12.25
N SER A 190 -5.63 -15.88 12.70
CA SER A 190 -6.38 -17.03 12.16
C SER A 190 -7.91 -16.87 12.19
N ASN A 191 -8.44 -16.04 13.10
CA ASN A 191 -9.85 -15.74 13.26
C ASN A 191 -10.26 -14.37 12.70
N PHE A 192 -9.36 -13.65 12.00
CA PHE A 192 -9.62 -12.35 11.42
C PHE A 192 -9.77 -12.46 9.91
N ASP A 193 -10.72 -11.72 9.34
CA ASP A 193 -10.83 -11.59 7.89
C ASP A 193 -9.83 -10.53 7.39
N ILE A 194 -8.63 -10.99 7.02
CA ILE A 194 -7.56 -10.14 6.53
C ILE A 194 -7.62 -10.09 5.00
N HIS A 195 -7.72 -8.90 4.45
CA HIS A 195 -7.87 -8.67 3.01
C HIS A 195 -6.57 -8.92 2.26
N SER A 196 -5.44 -8.41 2.77
CA SER A 196 -4.13 -8.58 2.12
C SER A 196 -2.97 -8.55 3.12
N VAL A 197 -1.83 -9.07 2.66
CA VAL A 197 -0.54 -8.96 3.35
C VAL A 197 0.54 -8.52 2.37
N CYS A 198 1.30 -7.47 2.74
CA CYS A 198 2.50 -7.06 2.03
C CYS A 198 3.70 -7.81 2.59
N THR A 199 4.47 -8.51 1.73
CA THR A 199 5.54 -9.43 2.15
C THR A 199 6.59 -9.62 1.05
N LYS A 200 7.80 -10.04 1.46
CA LYS A 200 8.83 -10.58 0.57
C LYS A 200 8.70 -12.09 0.33
N TYR A 201 7.91 -12.78 1.17
CA TYR A 201 7.82 -14.25 1.20
C TYR A 201 6.36 -14.72 1.11
N PRO A 202 5.66 -14.48 -0.04
CA PRO A 202 4.25 -14.87 -0.17
C PRO A 202 4.02 -16.38 0.00
N GLU A 203 5.02 -17.21 -0.32
CA GLU A 203 4.98 -18.66 -0.13
C GLU A 203 4.86 -19.09 1.34
N LEU A 204 5.33 -18.26 2.29
CA LEU A 204 5.19 -18.53 3.73
C LEU A 204 3.81 -18.11 4.28
N TRP A 205 3.08 -17.31 3.51
CA TRP A 205 1.74 -16.86 3.85
C TRP A 205 0.62 -17.73 3.24
N ARG A 206 0.91 -18.48 2.19
CA ARG A 206 0.02 -19.45 1.52
C ARG A 206 -0.34 -20.67 2.36
#